data_b6bef7471c66eeead4e480d916b61f03
#
_entry.id   b6bef7471c66eeead4e480d916b61f03
#
_cell.length_a   1.000
_cell.length_b   1.000
_cell.length_c   1.000
_cell.angle_alpha   90.00
_cell.angle_beta   90.00
_cell.angle_gamma   90.00
#
_symmetry.space_group_name_H-M   'P 1'
#
loop_
_entity.id
_entity.type
_entity.pdbx_description
1 polymer ?
#
loop_
_entity_poly.entity_id
_entity_poly.type
_entity_poly.pdbx_seq_one_letter_code
_entity_poly.pdbx_strand_id
1 'polypeptide(L)'
;MKICFYTENYHKGGLDTFLINLFNAWPGEKDQLTLVCNGSHQGLETIAEMTNRPLKIKTYYRLFTSNIAQGQSALKWSRSFPVRAFFLWAFRFLQYPILFPWYVFTLMLFFLRNDYDRLMVVNGGYPASLLGRSAVIAWWLAGKRPLAAMNFHNSTTSSPWYYRLIENIIDGLVIRSSSQIVSVSQNCLSSLNSRGAFLKCNKMSYIYNGIDDPTRLLKTVSATIENTSSPKRYCLMLATYETRKGHAYLLQAFQMVVKDFPDMQLQIYGHGLPHEIKQVTDEVMRLKLEGKVILGDFSAQTSSLLAGASVLVVPSQAYESFGLTIIEAMAFGVPVVTTDVGGMPEVLGDSKAGYVCSKDNPLEFAAAIKNILGDPKLASELGQNGRLAFERRFMASAMAQQYFQLIKKDPK
;
A
#
# COMPACT_ATOMS: atom_id res chain seq x y z
N MET A 1 -12.73 -20.93 12.57
CA MET A 1 -12.42 -19.86 13.56
C MET A 1 -13.26 -18.62 13.25
N LYS A 2 -13.56 -17.81 14.25
CA LYS A 2 -14.18 -16.48 14.10
C LYS A 2 -13.07 -15.43 14.16
N ILE A 3 -12.74 -14.83 13.03
CA ILE A 3 -11.59 -13.94 12.90
C ILE A 3 -12.08 -12.51 12.73
N CYS A 4 -11.58 -11.60 13.57
CA CYS A 4 -11.80 -10.17 13.47
C CYS A 4 -10.61 -9.51 12.76
N PHE A 5 -10.86 -8.90 11.61
CA PHE A 5 -9.95 -7.97 10.96
C PHE A 5 -10.38 -6.57 11.35
N TYR A 6 -9.50 -5.82 11.99
CA TYR A 6 -9.79 -4.47 12.46
C TYR A 6 -8.94 -3.44 11.71
N THR A 7 -9.56 -2.44 11.13
CA THR A 7 -8.86 -1.34 10.47
C THR A 7 -9.48 0.01 10.80
N GLU A 8 -8.63 1.03 10.95
CA GLU A 8 -9.07 2.44 11.08
C GLU A 8 -8.99 3.19 9.74
N ASN A 9 -8.63 2.51 8.64
CA ASN A 9 -8.50 3.15 7.34
C ASN A 9 -9.80 3.86 6.93
N TYR A 10 -9.67 5.02 6.27
CA TYR A 10 -10.79 5.82 5.77
C TYR A 10 -10.59 6.29 4.32
N HIS A 11 -9.38 6.17 3.78
CA HIS A 11 -9.08 6.43 2.38
C HIS A 11 -9.10 5.13 1.57
N LYS A 12 -9.62 5.22 0.35
CA LYS A 12 -9.50 4.14 -0.63
C LYS A 12 -8.06 4.05 -1.14
N GLY A 13 -7.50 2.83 -1.20
CA GLY A 13 -6.12 2.64 -1.65
C GLY A 13 -5.60 1.21 -1.56
N GLY A 14 -4.28 1.06 -1.57
CA GLY A 14 -3.60 -0.25 -1.57
C GLY A 14 -3.93 -1.17 -0.40
N LEU A 15 -4.36 -0.61 0.74
CA LEU A 15 -4.82 -1.41 1.87
C LEU A 15 -6.12 -2.17 1.56
N ASP A 16 -7.01 -1.57 0.77
CA ASP A 16 -8.27 -2.21 0.38
C ASP A 16 -7.99 -3.34 -0.60
N THR A 17 -7.09 -3.11 -1.56
CA THR A 17 -6.61 -4.14 -2.47
C THR A 17 -5.99 -5.32 -1.70
N PHE A 18 -5.19 -5.05 -0.68
CA PHE A 18 -4.64 -6.09 0.20
C PHE A 18 -5.75 -6.88 0.90
N LEU A 19 -6.74 -6.21 1.50
CA LEU A 19 -7.84 -6.88 2.22
C LEU A 19 -8.68 -7.75 1.27
N ILE A 20 -9.02 -7.24 0.10
CA ILE A 20 -9.77 -7.98 -0.92
C ILE A 20 -9.02 -9.25 -1.34
N ASN A 21 -7.74 -9.13 -1.70
CA ASN A 21 -6.92 -10.27 -2.08
C ASN A 21 -6.74 -11.27 -0.92
N LEU A 22 -6.55 -10.79 0.31
CA LEU A 22 -6.42 -11.62 1.49
C LEU A 22 -7.71 -12.42 1.75
N PHE A 23 -8.87 -11.76 1.68
CA PHE A 23 -10.15 -12.42 1.94
C PHE A 23 -10.50 -13.42 0.84
N ASN A 24 -10.34 -13.06 -0.43
CA ASN A 24 -10.64 -13.94 -1.55
C ASN A 24 -9.75 -15.19 -1.57
N ALA A 25 -8.49 -15.05 -1.17
CA ALA A 25 -7.53 -16.16 -1.14
C ALA A 25 -7.43 -16.86 0.23
N TRP A 26 -8.26 -16.49 1.22
CA TRP A 26 -8.19 -17.07 2.57
C TRP A 26 -8.45 -18.58 2.55
N PRO A 27 -7.52 -19.44 3.02
CA PRO A 27 -7.63 -20.88 2.84
C PRO A 27 -8.63 -21.57 3.79
N GLY A 28 -9.04 -20.91 4.87
CA GLY A 28 -9.98 -21.46 5.85
C GLY A 28 -11.42 -21.36 5.38
N GLU A 29 -11.95 -22.36 4.68
CA GLU A 29 -13.32 -22.36 4.13
C GLU A 29 -14.41 -22.20 5.22
N LYS A 30 -14.21 -22.82 6.38
CA LYS A 30 -15.14 -22.78 7.51
C LYS A 30 -14.94 -21.58 8.44
N ASP A 31 -13.95 -20.72 8.14
CA ASP A 31 -13.68 -19.56 8.97
C ASP A 31 -14.70 -18.44 8.71
N GLN A 32 -15.17 -17.83 9.80
CA GLN A 32 -16.05 -16.68 9.75
C GLN A 32 -15.20 -15.41 9.82
N LEU A 33 -15.10 -14.70 8.71
CA LEU A 33 -14.34 -13.46 8.63
C LEU A 33 -15.26 -12.28 8.94
N THR A 34 -14.79 -11.40 9.81
CA THR A 34 -15.47 -10.15 10.14
C THR A 34 -14.49 -9.00 9.94
N LEU A 35 -14.83 -8.05 9.08
CA LEU A 35 -14.13 -6.77 8.96
C LEU A 35 -14.81 -5.76 9.88
N VAL A 36 -14.04 -5.22 10.83
CA VAL A 36 -14.46 -4.09 11.68
C VAL A 36 -13.70 -2.87 11.21
N CYS A 37 -14.40 -1.87 10.74
CA CYS A 37 -13.80 -0.71 10.09
C CYS A 37 -14.49 0.61 10.45
N ASN A 38 -13.86 1.72 10.07
CA ASN A 38 -14.45 3.03 10.18
C ASN A 38 -15.66 3.16 9.24
N GLY A 39 -16.79 3.64 9.76
CA GLY A 39 -18.01 3.84 8.96
C GLY A 39 -17.88 4.88 7.84
N SER A 40 -16.87 5.76 7.92
CA SER A 40 -16.57 6.76 6.86
C SER A 40 -15.53 6.27 5.83
N HIS A 41 -15.18 4.98 5.85
CA HIS A 41 -14.19 4.44 4.92
C HIS A 41 -14.70 4.41 3.48
N GLN A 42 -14.04 5.15 2.59
CA GLN A 42 -14.44 5.34 1.19
C GLN A 42 -14.34 4.06 0.33
N GLY A 43 -13.49 3.11 0.74
CA GLY A 43 -13.29 1.83 0.03
C GLY A 43 -14.22 0.71 0.48
N LEU A 44 -15.12 0.96 1.44
CA LEU A 44 -15.92 -0.08 2.07
C LEU A 44 -16.85 -0.82 1.10
N GLU A 45 -17.53 -0.07 0.23
CA GLU A 45 -18.39 -0.60 -0.81
C GLU A 45 -17.59 -1.47 -1.79
N THR A 46 -16.44 -0.98 -2.24
CA THR A 46 -15.52 -1.75 -3.11
C THR A 46 -15.06 -3.06 -2.46
N ILE A 47 -14.72 -3.03 -1.14
CA ILE A 47 -14.34 -4.25 -0.42
C ILE A 47 -15.53 -5.23 -0.37
N ALA A 48 -16.74 -4.73 -0.11
CA ALA A 48 -17.94 -5.58 -0.04
C ALA A 48 -18.26 -6.24 -1.39
N GLU A 49 -18.19 -5.46 -2.48
CA GLU A 49 -18.50 -5.94 -3.83
C GLU A 49 -17.44 -6.88 -4.41
N MET A 50 -16.16 -6.60 -4.16
CA MET A 50 -15.06 -7.38 -4.74
C MET A 50 -14.65 -8.58 -3.89
N THR A 51 -15.23 -8.77 -2.71
CA THR A 51 -14.96 -9.96 -1.90
C THR A 51 -15.91 -11.10 -2.28
N ASN A 52 -15.35 -12.18 -2.83
CA ASN A 52 -16.09 -13.31 -3.41
C ASN A 52 -16.54 -14.36 -2.37
N ARG A 53 -16.36 -14.10 -1.08
CA ARG A 53 -16.73 -15.00 0.00
C ARG A 53 -17.59 -14.29 1.05
N PRO A 54 -18.32 -15.03 1.90
CA PRO A 54 -19.08 -14.43 3.00
C PRO A 54 -18.17 -13.63 3.94
N LEU A 55 -18.31 -12.31 3.94
CA LEU A 55 -17.62 -11.37 4.79
C LEU A 55 -18.65 -10.58 5.61
N LYS A 56 -18.54 -10.67 6.94
CA LYS A 56 -19.35 -9.83 7.82
C LYS A 56 -18.67 -8.48 8.00
N ILE A 57 -19.34 -7.40 7.65
CA ILE A 57 -18.82 -6.04 7.84
C ILE A 57 -19.54 -5.40 9.01
N LYS A 58 -18.75 -4.86 9.96
CA LYS A 58 -19.25 -4.07 11.08
C LYS A 58 -18.59 -2.71 11.04
N THR A 59 -19.40 -1.67 10.90
CA THR A 59 -18.92 -0.30 10.99
C THR A 59 -18.90 0.16 12.44
N TYR A 60 -17.80 0.80 12.79
CA TYR A 60 -17.57 1.29 14.13
C TYR A 60 -17.37 2.80 14.09
N TYR A 61 -18.45 3.52 14.37
CA TYR A 61 -18.38 4.97 14.45
C TYR A 61 -17.75 5.37 15.77
N ARG A 62 -16.47 5.76 15.73
CA ARG A 62 -15.87 6.46 16.85
C ARG A 62 -15.30 7.77 16.37
N LEU A 63 -15.81 8.78 17.00
CA LEU A 63 -15.36 10.13 16.89
C LEU A 63 -13.83 10.17 17.07
N PHE A 64 -13.14 10.84 16.20
CA PHE A 64 -11.97 11.66 16.45
C PHE A 64 -10.68 11.45 15.67
N THR A 65 -10.17 10.28 15.33
CA THR A 65 -8.90 10.29 14.61
C THR A 65 -9.05 10.44 13.11
N SER A 66 -9.91 9.68 12.49
CA SER A 66 -10.22 9.81 11.07
C SER A 66 -11.07 11.05 10.77
N ASN A 67 -12.02 11.39 11.65
CA ASN A 67 -12.84 12.59 11.49
C ASN A 67 -12.05 13.88 11.72
N ILE A 68 -10.96 13.86 12.50
CA ILE A 68 -10.09 15.04 12.61
C ILE A 68 -9.15 15.15 11.42
N ALA A 69 -8.68 14.04 10.86
CA ALA A 69 -7.95 14.08 9.59
C ALA A 69 -8.87 14.54 8.43
N GLN A 70 -10.11 14.08 8.40
CA GLN A 70 -11.14 14.61 7.49
C GLN A 70 -11.53 16.03 7.87
N GLY A 71 -11.62 16.37 9.14
CA GLY A 71 -11.85 17.71 9.66
C GLY A 71 -10.68 18.65 9.43
N GLN A 72 -9.45 18.16 9.22
CA GLN A 72 -8.38 19.02 8.68
C GLN A 72 -8.68 19.47 7.25
N SER A 73 -9.37 18.67 6.45
CA SER A 73 -9.93 19.10 5.18
C SER A 73 -11.24 19.89 5.35
N ALA A 74 -12.07 19.60 6.34
CA ALA A 74 -13.31 20.30 6.63
C ALA A 74 -13.11 21.57 7.46
N LEU A 75 -12.09 21.66 8.32
CA LEU A 75 -11.67 22.91 8.98
C LEU A 75 -11.09 23.97 8.00
N LYS A 76 -11.05 23.65 6.70
CA LYS A 76 -10.86 24.67 5.67
C LYS A 76 -11.96 25.74 5.66
N TRP A 77 -13.13 25.49 6.25
CA TRP A 77 -14.18 26.49 6.36
C TRP A 77 -14.01 27.45 7.55
N SER A 78 -13.23 27.13 8.55
CA SER A 78 -12.82 28.09 9.56
C SER A 78 -11.69 28.96 9.00
N ARG A 79 -12.04 30.17 8.51
CA ARG A 79 -11.10 31.20 8.06
C ARG A 79 -10.19 31.71 9.18
N SER A 80 -10.43 31.34 10.43
CA SER A 80 -9.67 31.77 11.60
C SER A 80 -8.56 30.76 11.92
N PHE A 81 -7.34 31.09 11.51
CA PHE A 81 -6.11 30.35 11.82
C PHE A 81 -5.95 30.02 13.33
N PRO A 82 -6.22 30.95 14.30
CA PRO A 82 -6.03 30.64 15.72
C PRO A 82 -7.02 29.60 16.25
N VAL A 83 -8.29 29.59 15.80
CA VAL A 83 -9.28 28.58 16.22
C VAL A 83 -8.87 27.17 15.76
N ARG A 84 -8.42 27.05 14.52
CA ARG A 84 -7.90 25.78 13.99
C ARG A 84 -6.67 25.29 14.74
N ALA A 85 -5.73 26.18 15.02
CA ALA A 85 -4.52 25.87 15.78
C ALA A 85 -4.85 25.41 17.21
N PHE A 86 -5.81 26.06 17.89
CA PHE A 86 -6.28 25.68 19.21
C PHE A 86 -6.89 24.27 19.22
N PHE A 87 -7.79 23.93 18.30
CA PHE A 87 -8.39 22.60 18.23
C PHE A 87 -7.36 21.50 17.92
N LEU A 88 -6.41 21.77 17.03
CA LEU A 88 -5.33 20.84 16.75
C LEU A 88 -4.40 20.65 17.96
N TRP A 89 -4.10 21.71 18.68
CA TRP A 89 -3.31 21.67 19.92
C TRP A 89 -4.05 20.91 21.02
N ALA A 90 -5.31 21.25 21.27
CA ALA A 90 -6.14 20.58 22.28
C ALA A 90 -6.27 19.08 21.99
N PHE A 91 -6.49 18.71 20.73
CA PHE A 91 -6.51 17.30 20.33
C PHE A 91 -5.18 16.60 20.58
N ARG A 92 -4.07 17.19 20.17
CA ARG A 92 -2.74 16.64 20.41
C ARG A 92 -2.44 16.46 21.89
N PHE A 93 -2.89 17.40 22.71
CA PHE A 93 -2.73 17.32 24.17
C PHE A 93 -3.60 16.22 24.78
N LEU A 94 -4.84 16.06 24.33
CA LEU A 94 -5.82 15.12 24.91
C LEU A 94 -5.71 13.69 24.35
N GLN A 95 -5.06 13.49 23.21
CA GLN A 95 -5.03 12.18 22.54
C GLN A 95 -4.46 11.06 23.41
N TYR A 96 -3.40 11.29 24.16
CA TYR A 96 -2.74 10.27 24.97
C TYR A 96 -3.36 10.10 26.37
N PRO A 97 -3.62 11.17 27.16
CA PRO A 97 -4.11 10.99 28.51
C PRO A 97 -5.61 10.64 28.57
N ILE A 98 -6.41 11.03 27.59
CA ILE A 98 -7.86 10.85 27.61
C ILE A 98 -8.34 9.91 26.50
N LEU A 99 -8.03 10.23 25.23
CA LEU A 99 -8.62 9.48 24.11
C LEU A 99 -8.06 8.06 24.01
N PHE A 100 -6.76 7.87 24.23
CA PHE A 100 -6.16 6.56 24.12
C PHE A 100 -6.71 5.56 25.17
N PRO A 101 -6.75 5.87 26.49
CA PRO A 101 -7.39 5.01 27.48
C PRO A 101 -8.88 4.78 27.20
N TRP A 102 -9.60 5.81 26.75
CA TRP A 102 -11.00 5.69 26.36
C TRP A 102 -11.20 4.71 25.19
N TYR A 103 -10.35 4.75 24.16
CA TYR A 103 -10.41 3.80 23.06
C TYR A 103 -10.07 2.38 23.51
N VAL A 104 -9.06 2.22 24.34
CA VAL A 104 -8.71 0.91 24.92
C VAL A 104 -9.90 0.34 25.70
N PHE A 105 -10.51 1.13 26.59
CA PHE A 105 -11.64 0.70 27.39
C PHE A 105 -12.84 0.30 26.53
N THR A 106 -13.22 1.14 25.59
CA THR A 106 -14.41 0.89 24.76
C THR A 106 -14.22 -0.25 23.78
N LEU A 107 -13.00 -0.44 23.24
CA LEU A 107 -12.67 -1.59 22.41
C LEU A 107 -12.57 -2.88 23.25
N MET A 108 -12.10 -2.80 24.48
CA MET A 108 -12.13 -3.93 25.41
C MET A 108 -13.58 -4.42 25.63
N LEU A 109 -14.52 -3.50 25.92
CA LEU A 109 -15.95 -3.85 26.03
C LEU A 109 -16.52 -4.42 24.72
N PHE A 110 -16.08 -3.90 23.58
CA PHE A 110 -16.45 -4.46 22.28
C PHE A 110 -15.98 -5.90 22.12
N PHE A 111 -14.73 -6.21 22.46
CA PHE A 111 -14.18 -7.57 22.34
C PHE A 111 -14.78 -8.53 23.37
N LEU A 112 -15.15 -8.07 24.58
CA LEU A 112 -15.85 -8.88 25.56
C LEU A 112 -17.27 -9.28 25.11
N ARG A 113 -17.95 -8.39 24.38
CA ARG A 113 -19.32 -8.62 23.87
C ARG A 113 -19.38 -9.40 22.56
N ASN A 114 -18.24 -9.61 21.90
CA ASN A 114 -18.17 -10.31 20.62
C ASN A 114 -17.28 -11.54 20.75
N ASP A 115 -17.79 -12.65 20.28
CA ASP A 115 -17.13 -13.93 20.33
C ASP A 115 -16.22 -14.11 19.10
N TYR A 116 -15.00 -13.57 19.18
CA TYR A 116 -13.94 -13.77 18.22
C TYR A 116 -12.82 -14.62 18.80
N ASP A 117 -12.29 -15.55 18.00
CA ASP A 117 -11.17 -16.41 18.37
C ASP A 117 -9.82 -15.73 18.10
N ARG A 118 -9.76 -14.89 17.09
CA ARG A 118 -8.52 -14.26 16.57
C ARG A 118 -8.77 -12.81 16.20
N LEU A 119 -7.74 -11.99 16.37
CA LEU A 119 -7.72 -10.58 15.94
C LEU A 119 -6.51 -10.32 15.05
N MET A 120 -6.75 -9.68 13.92
CA MET A 120 -5.72 -9.07 13.08
C MET A 120 -6.02 -7.59 12.91
N VAL A 121 -5.16 -6.74 13.42
CA VAL A 121 -5.24 -5.29 13.21
C VAL A 121 -4.48 -4.95 11.94
N VAL A 122 -5.16 -4.39 10.96
CA VAL A 122 -4.59 -4.00 9.66
C VAL A 122 -4.53 -2.49 9.59
N ASN A 123 -3.33 -1.94 9.42
CA ASN A 123 -3.10 -0.52 9.53
C ASN A 123 -2.25 0.01 8.37
N GLY A 124 -2.51 1.26 7.95
CA GLY A 124 -1.76 1.91 6.86
C GLY A 124 -0.30 2.19 7.21
N GLY A 125 0.02 2.47 8.47
CA GLY A 125 1.39 2.76 8.93
C GLY A 125 1.53 2.65 10.45
N TYR A 126 2.73 2.84 10.95
CA TYR A 126 2.99 2.85 12.39
C TYR A 126 3.70 4.16 12.79
N PRO A 127 3.25 4.91 13.79
CA PRO A 127 2.11 4.68 14.70
C PRO A 127 0.78 5.28 14.21
N ALA A 128 0.57 5.41 12.92
CA ALA A 128 -0.48 6.23 12.29
C ALA A 128 -1.90 6.05 12.87
N SER A 129 -2.22 4.84 13.38
CA SER A 129 -3.54 4.56 13.96
C SER A 129 -3.50 4.48 15.49
N LEU A 130 -4.20 5.40 16.14
CA LEU A 130 -4.39 5.36 17.59
C LEU A 130 -5.33 4.22 17.97
N LEU A 131 -6.44 4.04 17.25
CA LEU A 131 -7.40 2.98 17.46
C LEU A 131 -6.82 1.59 17.15
N GLY A 132 -5.99 1.44 16.14
CA GLY A 132 -5.32 0.17 15.84
C GLY A 132 -4.42 -0.28 17.00
N ARG A 133 -3.61 0.62 17.56
CA ARG A 133 -2.81 0.32 18.75
C ARG A 133 -3.68 0.01 19.97
N SER A 134 -4.76 0.79 20.17
CA SER A 134 -5.72 0.54 21.23
C SER A 134 -6.42 -0.81 21.09
N ALA A 135 -6.73 -1.25 19.86
CA ALA A 135 -7.40 -2.52 19.61
C ALA A 135 -6.57 -3.73 20.05
N VAL A 136 -5.26 -3.73 19.77
CA VAL A 136 -4.36 -4.79 20.21
C VAL A 136 -4.29 -4.88 21.74
N ILE A 137 -4.15 -3.72 22.41
CA ILE A 137 -4.10 -3.65 23.88
C ILE A 137 -5.44 -4.05 24.50
N ALA A 138 -6.55 -3.56 23.93
CA ALA A 138 -7.90 -3.88 24.37
C ALA A 138 -8.21 -5.37 24.26
N TRP A 139 -7.78 -6.01 23.19
CA TRP A 139 -7.88 -7.46 23.01
C TRP A 139 -7.17 -8.23 24.13
N TRP A 140 -5.95 -7.81 24.44
CA TRP A 140 -5.16 -8.41 25.51
C TRP A 140 -5.82 -8.21 26.88
N LEU A 141 -6.34 -7.01 27.19
CA LEU A 141 -7.04 -6.70 28.43
C LEU A 141 -8.39 -7.43 28.55
N ALA A 142 -9.05 -7.73 27.43
CA ALA A 142 -10.25 -8.56 27.41
C ALA A 142 -9.99 -10.06 27.73
N GLY A 143 -8.76 -10.42 28.11
CA GLY A 143 -8.37 -11.79 28.43
C GLY A 143 -8.18 -12.72 27.23
N LYS A 144 -8.32 -12.20 26.00
CA LYS A 144 -8.20 -12.95 24.75
C LYS A 144 -6.73 -13.06 24.32
N ARG A 145 -5.85 -13.50 25.24
CA ARG A 145 -4.40 -13.62 25.04
C ARG A 145 -4.07 -14.89 24.28
N PRO A 146 -3.03 -14.90 23.51
CA PRO A 146 -2.15 -13.89 22.88
C PRO A 146 -2.38 -13.75 21.38
N LEU A 147 -3.60 -13.73 20.93
CA LEU A 147 -4.05 -14.02 19.59
C LEU A 147 -4.22 -12.78 18.71
N ALA A 148 -3.54 -11.68 19.05
CA ALA A 148 -3.55 -10.47 18.25
C ALA A 148 -2.29 -10.37 17.39
N ALA A 149 -2.47 -10.23 16.10
CA ALA A 149 -1.42 -9.83 15.17
C ALA A 149 -1.65 -8.39 14.72
N MET A 150 -0.59 -7.61 14.63
CA MET A 150 -0.61 -6.25 14.07
C MET A 150 0.11 -6.23 12.73
N ASN A 151 -0.59 -5.81 11.69
CA ASN A 151 -0.06 -5.67 10.34
C ASN A 151 -0.02 -4.19 9.95
N PHE A 152 1.03 -3.74 9.26
CA PHE A 152 1.15 -2.38 8.77
C PHE A 152 1.80 -2.33 7.38
N HIS A 153 1.32 -1.40 6.58
CA HIS A 153 1.55 -1.31 5.14
C HIS A 153 2.40 -0.12 4.73
N ASN A 154 2.89 0.68 5.67
CA ASN A 154 3.72 1.85 5.38
C ASN A 154 4.87 1.95 6.36
N SER A 155 5.91 2.70 5.98
CA SER A 155 7.07 2.93 6.82
C SER A 155 6.68 3.62 8.13
N THR A 156 7.43 3.29 9.17
CA THR A 156 7.25 3.85 10.51
C THR A 156 7.78 5.28 10.57
N THR A 157 7.06 6.13 11.27
CA THR A 157 7.54 7.47 11.61
C THR A 157 8.11 7.49 13.03
N SER A 158 9.22 8.23 13.23
CA SER A 158 9.80 8.43 14.53
C SER A 158 8.88 9.24 15.45
N SER A 159 8.97 8.98 16.75
CA SER A 159 8.19 9.75 17.73
C SER A 159 8.76 11.17 17.88
N PRO A 160 7.90 12.21 17.88
CA PRO A 160 8.32 13.54 18.27
C PRO A 160 8.96 13.52 19.66
N TRP A 161 10.00 14.33 19.87
CA TRP A 161 10.78 14.31 21.12
C TRP A 161 9.92 14.51 22.38
N TYR A 162 8.90 15.36 22.31
CA TYR A 162 7.98 15.68 23.41
C TYR A 162 6.95 14.58 23.73
N TYR A 163 6.74 13.61 22.83
CA TYR A 163 5.91 12.43 23.07
C TYR A 163 6.72 11.15 23.25
N ARG A 164 8.05 11.21 23.15
CA ARG A 164 8.91 10.02 23.07
C ARG A 164 8.72 9.07 24.25
N LEU A 165 8.54 9.61 25.46
CA LEU A 165 8.35 8.77 26.64
C LEU A 165 7.02 8.01 26.60
N ILE A 166 5.92 8.70 26.35
CA ILE A 166 4.59 8.08 26.32
C ILE A 166 4.44 7.15 25.11
N GLU A 167 5.01 7.51 23.96
CA GLU A 167 5.03 6.65 22.78
C GLU A 167 5.83 5.36 23.03
N ASN A 168 6.98 5.42 23.72
CA ASN A 168 7.73 4.22 24.09
C ASN A 168 6.95 3.31 25.05
N ILE A 169 6.17 3.86 25.98
CA ILE A 169 5.30 3.09 26.87
C ILE A 169 4.21 2.39 26.05
N ILE A 170 3.55 3.12 25.14
CA ILE A 170 2.50 2.56 24.27
C ILE A 170 3.07 1.48 23.35
N ASP A 171 4.23 1.71 22.75
CA ASP A 171 4.91 0.74 21.91
C ASP A 171 5.25 -0.55 22.71
N GLY A 172 5.71 -0.41 23.93
CA GLY A 172 5.97 -1.53 24.83
C GLY A 172 4.69 -2.33 25.13
N LEU A 173 3.55 -1.64 25.34
CA LEU A 173 2.25 -2.28 25.52
C LEU A 173 1.78 -2.98 24.25
N VAL A 174 1.95 -2.37 23.08
CA VAL A 174 1.60 -2.99 21.79
C VAL A 174 2.43 -4.25 21.56
N ILE A 175 3.75 -4.21 21.78
CA ILE A 175 4.63 -5.37 21.66
C ILE A 175 4.21 -6.49 22.62
N ARG A 176 3.91 -6.14 23.88
CA ARG A 176 3.47 -7.11 24.88
C ARG A 176 2.13 -7.77 24.52
N SER A 177 1.21 -6.97 23.99
CA SER A 177 -0.16 -7.40 23.67
C SER A 177 -0.28 -8.12 22.32
N SER A 178 0.70 -7.96 21.43
CA SER A 178 0.72 -8.63 20.13
C SER A 178 1.41 -9.99 20.22
N SER A 179 0.87 -10.99 19.52
CA SER A 179 1.56 -12.25 19.27
C SER A 179 2.61 -12.10 18.17
N GLN A 180 2.29 -11.33 17.15
CA GLN A 180 3.14 -11.03 16.00
C GLN A 180 2.93 -9.58 15.52
N ILE A 181 4.00 -8.99 15.01
CA ILE A 181 4.00 -7.69 14.33
C ILE A 181 4.52 -7.93 12.92
N VAL A 182 3.69 -7.63 11.94
CA VAL A 182 3.93 -8.01 10.54
C VAL A 182 3.96 -6.77 9.67
N SER A 183 4.92 -6.73 8.77
CA SER A 183 5.04 -5.70 7.75
C SER A 183 4.91 -6.30 6.36
N VAL A 184 4.75 -5.47 5.35
CA VAL A 184 4.62 -5.90 3.95
C VAL A 184 5.95 -6.07 3.24
N SER A 185 7.05 -5.65 3.87
CA SER A 185 8.41 -5.76 3.33
C SER A 185 9.45 -5.71 4.45
N GLN A 186 10.64 -6.20 4.18
CA GLN A 186 11.76 -6.13 5.13
C GLN A 186 12.18 -4.67 5.37
N ASN A 187 12.20 -3.85 4.33
CA ASN A 187 12.50 -2.42 4.45
C ASN A 187 11.48 -1.72 5.36
N CYS A 188 10.19 -1.96 5.13
CA CYS A 188 9.12 -1.43 5.98
C CYS A 188 9.26 -1.91 7.43
N LEU A 189 9.57 -3.20 7.64
CA LEU A 189 9.82 -3.77 8.97
C LEU A 189 10.99 -3.08 9.67
N SER A 190 12.10 -2.90 8.97
CA SER A 190 13.32 -2.26 9.51
C SER A 190 13.09 -0.81 9.92
N SER A 191 12.08 -0.14 9.34
CA SER A 191 11.71 1.22 9.74
C SER A 191 11.24 1.32 11.21
N LEU A 192 10.76 0.21 11.81
CA LEU A 192 10.41 0.15 13.23
C LEU A 192 11.61 0.40 14.16
N ASN A 193 12.83 0.17 13.69
CA ASN A 193 14.05 0.44 14.46
C ASN A 193 14.24 1.93 14.80
N SER A 194 13.53 2.83 14.11
CA SER A 194 13.46 4.26 14.46
C SER A 194 12.76 4.51 15.80
N ARG A 195 12.11 3.48 16.37
CA ARG A 195 11.37 3.52 17.65
C ARG A 195 12.02 2.56 18.65
N GLY A 196 12.63 3.12 19.70
CA GLY A 196 13.49 2.39 20.64
C GLY A 196 12.89 1.13 21.25
N ALA A 197 11.56 1.08 21.48
CA ALA A 197 10.88 -0.09 22.03
C ALA A 197 10.98 -1.33 21.12
N PHE A 198 11.08 -1.14 19.79
CA PHE A 198 11.12 -2.24 18.82
C PHE A 198 12.51 -2.84 18.61
N LEU A 199 13.59 -2.16 19.01
CA LEU A 199 14.97 -2.63 18.82
C LEU A 199 15.25 -4.02 19.41
N LYS A 200 14.51 -4.40 20.45
CA LYS A 200 14.64 -5.70 21.13
C LYS A 200 13.43 -6.61 20.91
N CYS A 201 12.57 -6.28 19.96
CA CYS A 201 11.36 -7.06 19.70
C CYS A 201 11.67 -8.27 18.81
N ASN A 202 11.43 -9.49 19.33
CA ASN A 202 11.60 -10.76 18.61
C ASN A 202 10.33 -11.28 17.92
N LYS A 203 9.24 -10.50 17.98
CA LYS A 203 7.94 -10.86 17.40
C LYS A 203 7.67 -10.20 16.05
N MET A 204 8.72 -9.75 15.37
CA MET A 204 8.61 -9.03 14.10
C MET A 204 8.87 -9.97 12.93
N SER A 205 8.05 -9.85 11.89
CA SER A 205 8.21 -10.56 10.63
C SER A 205 7.64 -9.73 9.48
N TYR A 206 7.88 -10.17 8.25
CA TYR A 206 7.24 -9.58 7.08
C TYR A 206 6.59 -10.66 6.23
N ILE A 207 5.51 -10.28 5.57
CA ILE A 207 4.80 -11.10 4.58
C ILE A 207 4.55 -10.18 3.39
N TYR A 208 5.11 -10.53 2.24
CA TYR A 208 4.91 -9.74 1.03
C TYR A 208 3.44 -9.70 0.64
N ASN A 209 3.01 -8.56 0.10
CA ASN A 209 1.69 -8.47 -0.51
C ASN A 209 1.60 -9.42 -1.70
N GLY A 210 0.42 -10.00 -1.88
CA GLY A 210 0.07 -10.83 -3.02
C GLY A 210 -1.22 -10.35 -3.67
N ILE A 211 -1.34 -10.60 -4.95
CA ILE A 211 -2.55 -10.32 -5.73
C ILE A 211 -3.03 -11.59 -6.44
N ASP A 212 -4.30 -11.66 -6.76
CA ASP A 212 -4.81 -12.66 -7.68
C ASP A 212 -4.19 -12.46 -9.06
N ASP A 213 -4.05 -13.53 -9.83
CA ASP A 213 -3.49 -13.45 -11.18
C ASP A 213 -4.42 -12.66 -12.11
N PRO A 214 -4.10 -11.40 -12.45
CA PRO A 214 -4.97 -10.56 -13.25
C PRO A 214 -5.08 -11.03 -14.72
N THR A 215 -4.16 -11.88 -15.17
CA THR A 215 -4.16 -12.39 -16.55
C THR A 215 -5.30 -13.39 -16.80
N ARG A 216 -5.87 -13.98 -15.75
CA ARG A 216 -7.01 -14.91 -15.86
C ARG A 216 -8.24 -14.23 -16.44
N LEU A 217 -8.47 -12.97 -16.08
CA LEU A 217 -9.61 -12.18 -16.58
C LEU A 217 -9.46 -11.83 -18.07
N LEU A 218 -8.22 -11.56 -18.54
CA LEU A 218 -7.98 -11.24 -19.94
C LEU A 218 -8.16 -12.46 -20.85
N LYS A 219 -7.84 -13.67 -20.42
CA LYS A 219 -8.06 -14.90 -21.19
C LYS A 219 -9.53 -15.12 -21.52
N THR A 220 -10.43 -14.63 -20.69
CA THR A 220 -11.89 -14.70 -20.90
C THR A 220 -12.39 -13.61 -21.87
N VAL A 221 -11.69 -12.47 -21.93
CA VAL A 221 -12.08 -11.31 -22.76
C VAL A 221 -11.41 -11.32 -24.14
N SER A 222 -10.19 -11.87 -24.25
CA SER A 222 -9.40 -11.90 -25.51
C SER A 222 -10.02 -12.76 -26.61
N ALA A 223 -11.02 -13.56 -26.33
CA ALA A 223 -11.79 -14.26 -27.37
C ALA A 223 -12.66 -13.31 -28.23
N THR A 224 -12.71 -12.00 -27.91
CA THR A 224 -13.64 -11.04 -28.54
C THR A 224 -12.94 -9.80 -29.15
N ILE A 225 -11.61 -9.67 -29.01
CA ILE A 225 -10.90 -8.49 -29.56
C ILE A 225 -10.04 -8.93 -30.75
N GLU A 226 -10.65 -8.90 -31.95
CA GLU A 226 -9.94 -8.93 -33.21
C GLU A 226 -9.15 -7.64 -33.43
N ASN A 227 -7.88 -7.82 -33.75
CA ASN A 227 -6.91 -6.96 -34.45
C ASN A 227 -7.37 -5.55 -34.86
N THR A 228 -6.88 -4.53 -34.14
CA THR A 228 -6.77 -3.21 -34.76
C THR A 228 -5.40 -2.62 -34.42
N SER A 229 -4.57 -2.43 -35.47
CA SER A 229 -3.31 -1.68 -35.57
C SER A 229 -2.16 -2.16 -34.64
N SER A 230 -0.91 -2.07 -35.13
CA SER A 230 0.32 -2.32 -34.39
C SER A 230 0.27 -1.70 -32.98
N PRO A 231 0.52 -2.46 -31.92
CA PRO A 231 0.42 -1.95 -30.57
C PRO A 231 1.38 -0.76 -30.44
N LYS A 232 0.85 0.42 -30.13
CA LYS A 232 1.68 1.58 -29.86
C LYS A 232 2.57 1.23 -28.66
N ARG A 233 3.88 1.25 -28.85
CA ARG A 233 4.87 1.03 -27.79
C ARG A 233 4.80 2.18 -26.81
N TYR A 234 4.64 1.89 -25.51
CA TYR A 234 4.65 2.92 -24.47
C TYR A 234 5.30 2.44 -23.17
N CYS A 235 5.91 3.40 -22.49
CA CYS A 235 6.26 3.27 -21.07
C CYS A 235 5.02 3.59 -20.23
N LEU A 236 4.74 2.82 -19.18
CA LEU A 236 3.58 3.00 -18.34
C LEU A 236 3.99 3.39 -16.92
N MET A 237 3.35 4.41 -16.36
CA MET A 237 3.39 4.75 -14.95
C MET A 237 1.98 4.70 -14.36
N LEU A 238 1.78 3.92 -13.32
CA LEU A 238 0.53 3.83 -12.56
C LEU A 238 0.78 4.35 -11.15
N ALA A 239 0.44 5.61 -10.87
CA ALA A 239 0.69 6.25 -9.59
C ALA A 239 -0.17 7.49 -9.39
N THR A 240 -0.48 7.83 -8.12
CA THR A 240 -1.04 9.15 -7.79
C THR A 240 -0.10 10.27 -8.19
N TYR A 241 -0.64 11.46 -8.53
CA TYR A 241 0.17 12.62 -8.97
C TYR A 241 0.95 13.31 -7.84
N GLU A 242 1.06 12.67 -6.68
CA GLU A 242 1.86 13.17 -5.57
C GLU A 242 3.35 13.33 -5.97
N THR A 243 3.97 14.43 -5.53
CA THR A 243 5.39 14.75 -5.84
C THR A 243 6.35 13.60 -5.50
N ARG A 244 6.09 12.87 -4.39
CA ARG A 244 6.92 11.73 -3.97
C ARG A 244 6.97 10.58 -4.98
N LYS A 245 6.02 10.51 -5.91
CA LYS A 245 5.97 9.47 -6.96
C LYS A 245 6.94 9.72 -8.13
N GLY A 246 7.58 10.91 -8.17
CA GLY A 246 8.73 11.15 -9.03
C GLY A 246 8.41 11.50 -10.49
N HIS A 247 7.26 12.11 -10.75
CA HIS A 247 6.86 12.50 -12.10
C HIS A 247 7.90 13.39 -12.79
N ALA A 248 8.40 14.42 -12.10
CA ALA A 248 9.43 15.31 -12.67
C ALA A 248 10.74 14.57 -12.99
N TYR A 249 11.17 13.67 -12.13
CA TYR A 249 12.33 12.81 -12.37
C TYR A 249 12.13 11.92 -13.60
N LEU A 250 10.96 11.29 -13.73
CA LEU A 250 10.61 10.45 -14.87
C LEU A 250 10.59 11.26 -16.17
N LEU A 251 10.01 12.46 -16.19
CA LEU A 251 9.94 13.29 -17.37
C LEU A 251 11.34 13.72 -17.85
N GLN A 252 12.27 14.02 -16.94
CA GLN A 252 13.67 14.27 -17.27
C GLN A 252 14.32 13.03 -17.90
N ALA A 253 14.13 11.86 -17.33
CA ALA A 253 14.63 10.61 -17.90
C ALA A 253 13.99 10.33 -19.28
N PHE A 254 12.69 10.50 -19.39
CA PHE A 254 11.96 10.22 -20.62
C PHE A 254 12.32 11.18 -21.77
N GLN A 255 12.67 12.44 -21.47
CA GLN A 255 13.20 13.38 -22.46
C GLN A 255 14.47 12.82 -23.15
N MET A 256 15.28 12.03 -22.43
CA MET A 256 16.45 11.37 -23.01
C MET A 256 16.08 10.11 -23.80
N VAL A 257 15.00 9.41 -23.38
CA VAL A 257 14.52 8.22 -24.09
C VAL A 257 13.97 8.59 -25.48
N VAL A 258 13.17 9.64 -25.60
CA VAL A 258 12.54 10.01 -26.87
C VAL A 258 13.53 10.50 -27.94
N LYS A 259 14.77 10.85 -27.55
CA LYS A 259 15.83 11.17 -28.53
C LYS A 259 16.24 9.96 -29.36
N ASP A 260 16.29 8.77 -28.72
CA ASP A 260 16.71 7.54 -29.38
C ASP A 260 15.49 6.70 -29.84
N PHE A 261 14.33 6.92 -29.22
CA PHE A 261 13.07 6.25 -29.52
C PHE A 261 11.95 7.27 -29.77
N PRO A 262 11.96 7.98 -30.91
CA PRO A 262 11.06 9.10 -31.17
C PRO A 262 9.58 8.70 -31.24
N ASP A 263 9.25 7.44 -31.52
CA ASP A 263 7.87 6.95 -31.56
C ASP A 263 7.34 6.46 -30.20
N MET A 264 8.20 6.46 -29.17
CA MET A 264 7.82 6.03 -27.83
C MET A 264 6.88 7.05 -27.18
N GLN A 265 5.88 6.56 -26.49
CA GLN A 265 4.98 7.34 -25.64
C GLN A 265 5.21 7.01 -24.16
N LEU A 266 4.97 7.97 -23.29
CA LEU A 266 4.86 7.78 -21.85
C LEU A 266 3.39 7.98 -21.46
N GLN A 267 2.78 6.96 -20.85
CA GLN A 267 1.43 7.02 -20.35
C GLN A 267 1.46 7.02 -18.83
N ILE A 268 0.87 8.03 -18.22
CA ILE A 268 0.79 8.21 -16.75
C ILE A 268 -0.68 8.22 -16.38
N TYR A 269 -1.08 7.27 -15.52
CA TYR A 269 -2.45 7.17 -15.02
C TYR A 269 -2.47 7.13 -13.50
N GLY A 270 -3.37 7.91 -12.91
CA GLY A 270 -3.57 7.92 -11.48
C GLY A 270 -4.48 9.04 -11.01
N HIS A 271 -4.80 8.99 -9.73
CA HIS A 271 -5.57 10.07 -9.11
C HIS A 271 -4.65 11.19 -8.65
N GLY A 272 -5.10 12.44 -8.77
CA GLY A 272 -4.35 13.60 -8.28
C GLY A 272 -5.25 14.79 -8.01
N LEU A 273 -4.75 15.71 -7.19
CA LEU A 273 -5.40 17.00 -7.01
C LEU A 273 -5.13 17.89 -8.23
N PRO A 274 -6.02 18.84 -8.58
CA PRO A 274 -5.85 19.68 -9.76
C PRO A 274 -4.49 20.41 -9.84
N HIS A 275 -3.94 20.84 -8.70
CA HIS A 275 -2.65 21.50 -8.66
C HIS A 275 -1.48 20.53 -8.88
N GLU A 276 -1.61 19.26 -8.44
CA GLU A 276 -0.58 18.22 -8.66
C GLU A 276 -0.51 17.84 -10.14
N ILE A 277 -1.68 17.61 -10.76
CA ILE A 277 -1.78 17.32 -12.20
C ILE A 277 -1.23 18.50 -13.00
N LYS A 278 -1.57 19.74 -12.61
CA LYS A 278 -1.06 20.95 -13.26
C LYS A 278 0.47 21.04 -13.21
N GLN A 279 1.09 20.73 -12.06
CA GLN A 279 2.55 20.72 -11.91
C GLN A 279 3.21 19.76 -12.91
N VAL A 280 2.65 18.56 -13.09
CA VAL A 280 3.17 17.58 -14.06
C VAL A 280 2.95 18.07 -15.50
N THR A 281 1.80 18.67 -15.80
CA THR A 281 1.50 19.24 -17.12
C THR A 281 2.46 20.37 -17.47
N ASP A 282 2.71 21.28 -16.52
CA ASP A 282 3.66 22.40 -16.72
C ASP A 282 5.08 21.86 -16.99
N GLU A 283 5.47 20.76 -16.33
CA GLU A 283 6.76 20.11 -16.55
C GLU A 283 6.86 19.43 -17.93
N VAL A 284 5.77 18.79 -18.41
CA VAL A 284 5.70 18.26 -19.79
C VAL A 284 5.94 19.35 -20.82
N MET A 285 5.30 20.52 -20.66
CA MET A 285 5.50 21.67 -21.56
C MET A 285 6.93 22.21 -21.46
N ARG A 286 7.46 22.36 -20.25
CA ARG A 286 8.84 22.85 -20.03
C ARG A 286 9.89 21.98 -20.73
N LEU A 287 9.68 20.66 -20.74
CA LEU A 287 10.59 19.70 -21.36
C LEU A 287 10.30 19.43 -22.83
N LYS A 288 9.29 20.09 -23.42
CA LYS A 288 8.85 19.92 -24.82
C LYS A 288 8.49 18.48 -25.15
N LEU A 289 7.69 17.86 -24.27
CA LEU A 289 7.22 16.47 -24.38
C LEU A 289 5.73 16.36 -24.77
N GLU A 290 5.12 17.45 -25.25
CA GLU A 290 3.74 17.46 -25.74
C GLU A 290 3.57 16.45 -26.88
N GLY A 291 2.49 15.71 -26.87
CA GLY A 291 2.23 14.63 -27.82
C GLY A 291 3.02 13.33 -27.58
N LYS A 292 4.04 13.35 -26.69
CA LYS A 292 4.78 12.16 -26.26
C LYS A 292 4.34 11.64 -24.89
N VAL A 293 3.74 12.49 -24.08
CA VAL A 293 3.25 12.15 -22.73
C VAL A 293 1.74 12.26 -22.71
N ILE A 294 1.09 11.20 -22.22
CA ILE A 294 -0.35 11.15 -21.99
C ILE A 294 -0.56 11.14 -20.48
N LEU A 295 -1.32 12.11 -19.99
CA LEU A 295 -1.73 12.21 -18.60
C LEU A 295 -3.20 11.81 -18.49
N GLY A 296 -3.50 10.83 -17.68
CA GLY A 296 -4.86 10.31 -17.48
C GLY A 296 -5.24 10.23 -16.01
N ASP A 297 -6.53 10.21 -15.76
CA ASP A 297 -7.10 9.93 -14.45
C ASP A 297 -6.95 8.45 -14.07
N PHE A 298 -7.39 8.10 -12.87
CA PHE A 298 -7.44 6.71 -12.42
C PHE A 298 -8.22 5.84 -13.42
N SER A 299 -7.56 4.81 -13.92
CA SER A 299 -8.18 3.86 -14.85
C SER A 299 -8.55 2.56 -14.13
N ALA A 300 -9.79 2.12 -14.27
CA ALA A 300 -10.21 0.77 -13.87
C ALA A 300 -9.65 -0.31 -14.80
N GLN A 301 -9.10 0.06 -15.97
CA GLN A 301 -8.58 -0.86 -16.99
C GLN A 301 -7.05 -1.07 -16.86
N THR A 302 -6.51 -1.09 -15.63
CA THR A 302 -5.07 -1.27 -15.37
C THR A 302 -4.51 -2.53 -16.03
N SER A 303 -5.27 -3.61 -16.07
CA SER A 303 -4.87 -4.87 -16.73
C SER A 303 -4.61 -4.70 -18.22
N SER A 304 -5.46 -3.97 -18.94
CA SER A 304 -5.27 -3.71 -20.37
C SER A 304 -4.10 -2.78 -20.62
N LEU A 305 -3.89 -1.77 -19.76
CA LEU A 305 -2.73 -0.88 -19.83
C LEU A 305 -1.43 -1.65 -19.60
N LEU A 306 -1.39 -2.54 -18.61
CA LEU A 306 -0.21 -3.37 -18.35
C LEU A 306 0.05 -4.36 -19.49
N ALA A 307 -0.97 -5.02 -20.00
CA ALA A 307 -0.82 -5.97 -21.12
C ALA A 307 -0.23 -5.34 -22.39
N GLY A 308 -0.46 -4.06 -22.63
CA GLY A 308 0.07 -3.31 -23.78
C GLY A 308 1.37 -2.55 -23.52
N ALA A 309 1.86 -2.51 -22.28
CA ALA A 309 3.05 -1.75 -21.93
C ALA A 309 4.34 -2.45 -22.35
N SER A 310 5.30 -1.70 -22.88
CA SER A 310 6.65 -2.19 -23.16
C SER A 310 7.51 -2.27 -21.89
N VAL A 311 7.27 -1.36 -20.93
CA VAL A 311 7.96 -1.31 -19.64
C VAL A 311 7.09 -0.56 -18.64
N LEU A 312 7.00 -1.08 -17.40
CA LEU A 312 6.48 -0.31 -16.27
C LEU A 312 7.61 0.51 -15.65
N VAL A 313 7.33 1.78 -15.36
CA VAL A 313 8.28 2.69 -14.69
C VAL A 313 7.71 3.15 -13.35
N VAL A 314 8.51 3.00 -12.27
CA VAL A 314 8.12 3.33 -10.89
C VAL A 314 9.18 4.24 -10.28
N PRO A 315 9.19 5.55 -10.61
CA PRO A 315 10.26 6.48 -10.29
C PRO A 315 10.14 7.13 -8.91
N SER A 316 9.56 6.44 -7.92
CA SER A 316 9.30 7.00 -6.58
C SER A 316 10.54 7.61 -5.96
N GLN A 317 10.39 8.81 -5.37
CA GLN A 317 11.48 9.59 -4.77
C GLN A 317 11.51 9.52 -3.24
N ALA A 318 10.38 9.15 -2.65
CA ALA A 318 10.26 9.00 -1.20
C ALA A 318 9.31 7.83 -0.88
N TYR A 319 9.55 7.24 0.26
CA TYR A 319 8.88 6.09 0.87
C TYR A 319 7.84 5.36 0.01
N GLU A 320 8.25 4.21 -0.51
CA GLU A 320 7.38 3.20 -1.11
C GLU A 320 7.52 1.91 -0.31
N SER A 321 6.47 1.48 0.35
CA SER A 321 6.57 0.34 1.28
C SER A 321 6.70 -1.00 0.58
N PHE A 322 6.14 -1.12 -0.64
CA PHE A 322 6.13 -2.38 -1.39
C PHE A 322 6.16 -2.17 -2.90
N GLY A 323 5.22 -1.40 -3.46
CA GLY A 323 5.07 -1.23 -4.91
C GLY A 323 4.16 -2.30 -5.54
N LEU A 324 2.87 -2.28 -5.22
CA LEU A 324 1.89 -3.22 -5.80
C LEU A 324 1.91 -3.23 -7.34
N THR A 325 2.08 -2.08 -7.97
CA THR A 325 2.16 -1.98 -9.43
C THR A 325 3.33 -2.76 -10.03
N ILE A 326 4.41 -2.98 -9.27
CA ILE A 326 5.55 -3.81 -9.70
C ILE A 326 5.09 -5.26 -9.86
N ILE A 327 4.42 -5.82 -8.85
CA ILE A 327 3.95 -7.22 -8.93
C ILE A 327 2.81 -7.38 -9.92
N GLU A 328 2.00 -6.34 -10.16
CA GLU A 328 1.02 -6.31 -11.23
C GLU A 328 1.69 -6.41 -12.61
N ALA A 329 2.74 -5.62 -12.86
CA ALA A 329 3.52 -5.70 -14.11
C ALA A 329 4.20 -7.06 -14.28
N MET A 330 4.80 -7.58 -13.20
CA MET A 330 5.41 -8.93 -13.20
C MET A 330 4.38 -10.01 -13.54
N ALA A 331 3.13 -9.89 -13.09
CA ALA A 331 2.05 -10.80 -13.43
C ALA A 331 1.75 -10.83 -14.94
N PHE A 332 1.89 -9.68 -15.63
CA PHE A 332 1.74 -9.58 -17.08
C PHE A 332 3.01 -9.87 -17.86
N GLY A 333 4.12 -10.19 -17.19
CA GLY A 333 5.42 -10.37 -17.85
C GLY A 333 5.97 -9.07 -18.45
N VAL A 334 5.64 -7.92 -17.86
CA VAL A 334 6.13 -6.61 -18.27
C VAL A 334 7.39 -6.27 -17.49
N PRO A 335 8.51 -5.96 -18.17
CA PRO A 335 9.74 -5.51 -17.51
C PRO A 335 9.50 -4.26 -16.66
N VAL A 336 10.27 -4.12 -15.58
CA VAL A 336 10.12 -3.01 -14.63
C VAL A 336 11.40 -2.20 -14.52
N VAL A 337 11.28 -0.88 -14.51
CA VAL A 337 12.36 0.03 -14.09
C VAL A 337 11.87 0.80 -12.87
N THR A 338 12.59 0.69 -11.77
CA THR A 338 12.23 1.33 -10.50
C THR A 338 13.43 2.05 -9.89
N THR A 339 13.16 2.95 -8.94
CA THR A 339 14.19 3.56 -8.11
C THR A 339 14.50 2.71 -6.87
N ASP A 340 15.61 3.00 -6.22
CA ASP A 340 16.13 2.31 -5.03
C ASP A 340 15.39 2.69 -3.72
N VAL A 341 14.13 3.13 -3.82
CA VAL A 341 13.34 3.65 -2.69
C VAL A 341 12.54 2.55 -2.01
N GLY A 342 12.66 2.49 -0.70
CA GLY A 342 11.80 1.69 0.18
C GLY A 342 11.88 0.19 -0.08
N GLY A 343 10.72 -0.46 -0.19
CA GLY A 343 10.60 -1.91 -0.44
C GLY A 343 10.71 -2.33 -1.91
N MET A 344 10.77 -1.39 -2.85
CA MET A 344 10.81 -1.71 -4.29
C MET A 344 12.01 -2.56 -4.71
N PRO A 345 13.25 -2.29 -4.22
CA PRO A 345 14.41 -3.13 -4.53
C PRO A 345 14.22 -4.59 -4.10
N GLU A 346 13.62 -4.84 -2.95
CA GLU A 346 13.40 -6.22 -2.47
C GLU A 346 12.23 -6.94 -3.18
N VAL A 347 11.24 -6.19 -3.68
CA VAL A 347 10.16 -6.75 -4.49
C VAL A 347 10.70 -7.21 -5.84
N LEU A 348 11.46 -6.36 -6.52
CA LEU A 348 12.15 -6.75 -7.75
C LEU A 348 13.20 -7.82 -7.45
N GLY A 349 14.00 -7.62 -6.39
CA GLY A 349 14.94 -8.59 -5.82
C GLY A 349 15.85 -9.22 -6.86
N ASP A 350 16.19 -10.49 -6.60
CA ASP A 350 17.03 -11.28 -7.50
C ASP A 350 16.25 -11.88 -8.68
N SER A 351 15.00 -11.41 -8.92
CA SER A 351 14.15 -11.96 -9.98
C SER A 351 14.68 -11.70 -11.39
N LYS A 352 15.56 -10.71 -11.56
CA LYS A 352 16.00 -10.21 -12.87
C LYS A 352 14.80 -9.80 -13.75
N ALA A 353 13.77 -9.21 -13.15
CA ALA A 353 12.56 -8.77 -13.86
C ALA A 353 12.69 -7.32 -14.38
N GLY A 354 13.84 -6.68 -14.21
CA GLY A 354 14.06 -5.30 -14.60
C GLY A 354 15.26 -4.67 -13.88
N TYR A 355 15.23 -3.35 -13.73
CA TYR A 355 16.33 -2.57 -13.18
C TYR A 355 15.91 -1.78 -11.96
N VAL A 356 16.80 -1.71 -10.97
CA VAL A 356 16.73 -0.79 -9.83
C VAL A 356 17.78 0.29 -10.05
N CYS A 357 17.36 1.55 -10.17
CA CYS A 357 18.21 2.70 -10.44
C CYS A 357 18.25 3.64 -9.23
N SER A 358 19.28 4.44 -9.12
CA SER A 358 19.35 5.48 -8.10
C SER A 358 18.24 6.52 -8.30
N LYS A 359 17.54 6.86 -7.23
CA LYS A 359 16.51 7.92 -7.23
C LYS A 359 17.08 9.31 -7.59
N ASP A 360 18.38 9.51 -7.48
CA ASP A 360 19.06 10.77 -7.73
C ASP A 360 19.73 10.80 -9.13
N ASN A 361 19.56 9.75 -9.95
CA ASN A 361 20.23 9.61 -11.25
C ASN A 361 19.23 9.34 -12.41
N PRO A 362 18.60 10.36 -12.99
CA PRO A 362 17.69 10.19 -14.13
C PRO A 362 18.37 9.67 -15.40
N LEU A 363 19.70 9.84 -15.53
CA LEU A 363 20.48 9.27 -16.67
C LEU A 363 20.50 7.74 -16.61
N GLU A 364 20.75 7.17 -15.44
CA GLU A 364 20.73 5.73 -15.20
C GLU A 364 19.33 5.16 -15.49
N PHE A 365 18.28 5.85 -15.03
CA PHE A 365 16.90 5.45 -15.24
C PHE A 365 16.53 5.46 -16.73
N ALA A 366 16.96 6.49 -17.47
CA ALA A 366 16.80 6.57 -18.91
C ALA A 366 17.56 5.45 -19.64
N ALA A 367 18.81 5.16 -19.23
CA ALA A 367 19.61 4.09 -19.80
C ALA A 367 18.94 2.71 -19.59
N ALA A 368 18.40 2.45 -18.41
CA ALA A 368 17.67 1.22 -18.11
C ALA A 368 16.44 1.05 -19.04
N ILE A 369 15.65 2.11 -19.24
CA ILE A 369 14.51 2.10 -20.17
C ILE A 369 15.01 1.81 -21.59
N LYS A 370 16.04 2.52 -22.07
CA LYS A 370 16.59 2.35 -23.42
C LYS A 370 17.11 0.93 -23.66
N ASN A 371 17.76 0.32 -22.68
CA ASN A 371 18.23 -1.06 -22.78
C ASN A 371 17.08 -2.04 -23.02
N ILE A 372 15.98 -1.89 -22.30
CA ILE A 372 14.78 -2.72 -22.48
C ILE A 372 14.15 -2.49 -23.85
N LEU A 373 14.03 -1.23 -24.29
CA LEU A 373 13.37 -0.88 -25.54
C LEU A 373 14.21 -1.26 -26.78
N GLY A 374 15.53 -1.25 -26.66
CA GLY A 374 16.49 -1.55 -27.72
C GLY A 374 16.77 -3.03 -27.91
N ASP A 375 16.48 -3.88 -26.93
CA ASP A 375 16.71 -5.32 -27.01
C ASP A 375 15.43 -6.13 -26.69
N PRO A 376 14.68 -6.56 -27.71
CA PRO A 376 13.46 -7.35 -27.54
C PRO A 376 13.69 -8.70 -26.84
N LYS A 377 14.90 -9.30 -26.97
CA LYS A 377 15.24 -10.56 -26.30
C LYS A 377 15.39 -10.33 -24.81
N LEU A 378 16.12 -9.30 -24.42
CA LEU A 378 16.25 -8.86 -23.03
C LEU A 378 14.88 -8.52 -22.43
N ALA A 379 14.05 -7.75 -23.12
CA ALA A 379 12.71 -7.41 -22.66
C ALA A 379 11.86 -8.65 -22.40
N SER A 380 11.91 -9.65 -23.30
CA SER A 380 11.21 -10.93 -23.12
C SER A 380 11.77 -11.72 -21.93
N GLU A 381 13.09 -11.79 -21.77
CA GLU A 381 13.73 -12.48 -20.64
C GLU A 381 13.35 -11.85 -19.30
N LEU A 382 13.45 -10.51 -19.19
CA LEU A 382 13.06 -9.79 -17.98
C LEU A 382 11.57 -10.00 -17.64
N GLY A 383 10.71 -9.97 -18.67
CA GLY A 383 9.29 -10.22 -18.51
C GLY A 383 8.99 -11.65 -18.01
N GLN A 384 9.61 -12.67 -18.59
CA GLN A 384 9.47 -14.06 -18.16
C GLN A 384 9.95 -14.26 -16.72
N ASN A 385 11.10 -13.70 -16.39
CA ASN A 385 11.64 -13.72 -15.03
C ASN A 385 10.68 -13.05 -14.04
N GLY A 386 10.07 -11.93 -14.42
CA GLY A 386 9.04 -11.25 -13.64
C GLY A 386 7.83 -12.15 -13.38
N ARG A 387 7.31 -12.78 -14.43
CA ARG A 387 6.17 -13.70 -14.32
C ARG A 387 6.46 -14.88 -13.39
N LEU A 388 7.60 -15.52 -13.53
CA LEU A 388 8.02 -16.62 -12.66
C LEU A 388 8.17 -16.18 -11.19
N ALA A 389 8.73 -15.00 -10.96
CA ALA A 389 8.85 -14.46 -9.60
C ALA A 389 7.48 -14.11 -9.00
N PHE A 390 6.56 -13.56 -9.79
CA PHE A 390 5.18 -13.32 -9.38
C PHE A 390 4.50 -14.61 -8.92
N GLU A 391 4.55 -15.65 -9.73
CA GLU A 391 3.94 -16.94 -9.43
C GLU A 391 4.49 -17.60 -8.16
N ARG A 392 5.79 -17.43 -7.91
CA ARG A 392 6.45 -18.03 -6.74
C ARG A 392 6.25 -17.23 -5.45
N ARG A 393 6.18 -15.90 -5.52
CA ARG A 393 6.31 -15.02 -4.35
C ARG A 393 5.09 -14.15 -4.07
N PHE A 394 4.31 -13.78 -5.10
CA PHE A 394 3.36 -12.69 -5.01
C PHE A 394 1.92 -13.07 -5.37
N MET A 395 1.63 -14.37 -5.41
CA MET A 395 0.24 -14.84 -5.51
C MET A 395 -0.53 -14.56 -4.22
N ALA A 396 -1.77 -14.07 -4.32
CA ALA A 396 -2.65 -13.86 -3.17
C ALA A 396 -2.81 -15.10 -2.30
N SER A 397 -2.86 -16.28 -2.91
CA SER A 397 -2.95 -17.56 -2.20
C SER A 397 -1.74 -17.84 -1.31
N ALA A 398 -0.52 -17.53 -1.78
CA ALA A 398 0.71 -17.68 -1.00
C ALA A 398 0.73 -16.70 0.19
N MET A 399 0.34 -15.44 -0.04
CA MET A 399 0.21 -14.42 1.00
C MET A 399 -0.83 -14.85 2.05
N ALA A 400 -2.03 -15.20 1.62
CA ALA A 400 -3.12 -15.60 2.51
C ALA A 400 -2.78 -16.85 3.34
N GLN A 401 -2.06 -17.82 2.75
CA GLN A 401 -1.59 -18.99 3.47
C GLN A 401 -0.60 -18.62 4.59
N GLN A 402 0.30 -17.67 4.37
CA GLN A 402 1.23 -17.20 5.39
C GLN A 402 0.48 -16.50 6.54
N TYR A 403 -0.48 -15.60 6.23
CA TYR A 403 -1.31 -14.96 7.25
C TYR A 403 -2.18 -15.97 8.00
N PHE A 404 -2.73 -16.97 7.32
CA PHE A 404 -3.49 -18.04 7.94
C PHE A 404 -2.66 -18.84 8.94
N GLN A 405 -1.45 -19.25 8.55
CA GLN A 405 -0.54 -19.95 9.45
C GLN A 405 -0.11 -19.09 10.65
N LEU A 406 0.13 -17.81 10.42
CA LEU A 406 0.50 -16.85 11.45
C LEU A 406 -0.62 -16.70 12.49
N ILE A 407 -1.87 -16.56 12.03
CA ILE A 407 -3.05 -16.39 12.90
C ILE A 407 -3.42 -17.69 13.60
N LYS A 408 -3.23 -18.84 12.95
CA LYS A 408 -3.56 -20.15 13.50
C LYS A 408 -2.56 -20.62 14.56
N LYS A 409 -1.31 -20.17 14.47
CA LYS A 409 -0.25 -20.59 15.37
C LYS A 409 -0.56 -20.12 16.78
N ASP A 410 -0.78 -21.07 17.70
CA ASP A 410 -0.84 -20.74 19.11
C ASP A 410 0.55 -20.26 19.58
N PRO A 411 0.62 -19.17 20.34
CA PRO A 411 1.89 -18.71 20.87
C PRO A 411 2.47 -19.75 21.82
N LYS A 412 3.75 -19.99 21.68
CA LYS A 412 4.53 -20.78 22.63
C LYS A 412 4.66 -20.06 23.96
#